data_08713e9e85bb98be141acbd858a1a6e5
#
_entry.id   08713e9e85bb98be141acbd858a1a6e5
#
_cell.length_a   1.000
_cell.length_b   1.000
_cell.length_c   1.000
_cell.angle_alpha   90.00
_cell.angle_beta   90.00
_cell.angle_gamma   90.00
#
_symmetry.space_group_name_H-M   'P 1'
#
loop_
_entity.id
_entity.type
_entity.pdbx_description
1 polymer ?
#
loop_
_entity_poly.entity_id
_entity_poly.type
_entity_poly.pdbx_seq_one_letter_code
_entity_poly.pdbx_strand_id
1 'polypeptide(L)'
;MKKLILLLVLSATYISCTSDDVKTYDNSPYIVGFTKASDVRSYVATGDIVPLDVPITLIGGQQGQTVGNDVTMTYTLADASTAVEGDEFDFVNATSEVVLAQGVTSTSIPLVINTGNLETGAENAKTIVLDITTVVSDESVVIGTQYSRITITLNGLCYSHLQAIYNLTATRVETGATYALPGEEIFELSPGTYLTSSTGPYNARGLISAGAQLASSTPGFVFSEVCNVITLQTQQLAGVYSNIVTQSSAQAANSFKAENGDLTIEYSVWFTGNTVERPYRGVYIHP
;
A
#
# COMPACT_ATOMS: atom_id res chain seq x y z
N MET A 1 62.44 -28.90 5.79
CA MET A 1 62.43 -27.51 6.31
C MET A 1 61.38 -26.60 5.61
N LYS A 2 61.20 -26.63 4.28
CA LYS A 2 60.20 -25.79 3.59
C LYS A 2 58.74 -26.01 4.01
N LYS A 3 58.36 -27.26 4.36
CA LYS A 3 56.97 -27.57 4.80
C LYS A 3 56.66 -27.11 6.23
N LEU A 4 57.68 -27.00 7.09
CA LEU A 4 57.53 -26.53 8.46
C LEU A 4 57.32 -25.01 8.52
N ILE A 5 57.95 -24.26 7.63
CA ILE A 5 57.79 -22.79 7.53
C ILE A 5 56.39 -22.45 7.00
N LEU A 6 55.84 -23.24 6.08
CA LEU A 6 54.47 -23.03 5.56
C LEU A 6 53.40 -23.24 6.62
N LEU A 7 53.60 -24.19 7.54
CA LEU A 7 52.66 -24.46 8.63
C LEU A 7 52.69 -23.35 9.69
N LEU A 8 53.86 -22.73 9.92
CA LEU A 8 54.04 -21.66 10.86
C LEU A 8 53.42 -20.34 10.34
N VAL A 9 53.46 -20.10 9.02
CA VAL A 9 52.82 -18.93 8.40
C VAL A 9 51.30 -19.08 8.39
N LEU A 10 50.76 -20.29 8.20
CA LEU A 10 49.33 -20.53 8.22
C LEU A 10 48.74 -20.41 9.63
N SER A 11 49.50 -20.71 10.70
CA SER A 11 49.06 -20.55 12.08
C SER A 11 49.09 -19.10 12.57
N ALA A 12 49.88 -18.22 11.93
CA ALA A 12 49.93 -16.81 12.29
C ALA A 12 48.73 -15.99 11.75
N THR A 13 47.97 -16.50 10.78
CA THR A 13 46.83 -15.83 10.22
C THR A 13 45.53 -16.02 11.05
N TYR A 14 45.53 -16.90 12.05
CA TYR A 14 44.38 -17.14 12.92
C TYR A 14 44.35 -16.31 14.21
N ILE A 15 45.33 -15.47 14.45
CA ILE A 15 45.44 -14.66 15.70
C ILE A 15 45.07 -13.20 15.44
N SER A 16 44.46 -12.85 14.32
CA SER A 16 44.01 -11.49 14.02
C SER A 16 42.49 -11.32 14.13
N CYS A 17 41.86 -11.98 15.07
CA CYS A 17 40.61 -11.50 15.69
C CYS A 17 40.95 -11.10 17.12
N THR A 18 41.71 -10.03 17.28
CA THR A 18 41.62 -9.26 18.50
C THR A 18 40.18 -8.77 18.54
N SER A 19 39.48 -9.12 19.61
CA SER A 19 38.27 -8.45 20.01
C SER A 19 38.44 -6.96 19.70
N ASP A 20 37.78 -6.47 18.66
CA ASP A 20 37.44 -5.05 18.65
C ASP A 20 36.83 -4.83 20.01
N ASP A 21 37.46 -3.97 20.80
CA ASP A 21 36.82 -3.40 21.95
C ASP A 21 35.55 -2.77 21.41
N VAL A 22 34.45 -3.54 21.47
CA VAL A 22 33.12 -2.99 21.35
C VAL A 22 33.10 -1.96 22.45
N LYS A 23 33.34 -0.70 22.09
CA LYS A 23 33.15 0.41 23.01
C LYS A 23 31.69 0.30 23.42
N THR A 24 31.45 -0.38 24.50
CA THR A 24 30.18 -0.34 25.20
C THR A 24 30.02 1.11 25.56
N TYR A 25 29.03 1.75 24.94
CA TYR A 25 28.62 3.10 25.34
C TYR A 25 27.95 2.96 26.72
N ASP A 26 28.78 2.89 27.76
CA ASP A 26 28.32 2.60 29.11
C ASP A 26 27.51 3.75 29.72
N ASN A 27 27.38 4.91 29.07
CA ASN A 27 26.66 6.08 29.52
C ASN A 27 26.02 6.88 28.38
N SER A 28 25.51 6.24 27.34
CA SER A 28 24.74 7.00 26.34
C SER A 28 23.38 7.38 26.92
N PRO A 29 22.88 8.60 26.68
CA PRO A 29 21.52 8.93 27.03
C PRO A 29 20.55 8.04 26.25
N TYR A 30 19.38 7.83 26.80
CA TYR A 30 18.28 7.32 26.02
C TYR A 30 17.85 8.36 24.99
N ILE A 31 17.51 7.91 23.79
CA ILE A 31 17.06 8.77 22.70
C ILE A 31 15.64 8.37 22.35
N VAL A 32 14.73 9.32 22.42
CA VAL A 32 13.33 9.13 22.06
C VAL A 32 13.01 9.89 20.76
N GLY A 33 12.16 9.31 19.94
CA GLY A 33 11.73 9.94 18.70
C GLY A 33 10.75 9.09 17.91
N PHE A 34 10.20 9.67 16.86
CA PHE A 34 9.37 8.93 15.92
C PHE A 34 10.18 7.82 15.23
N THR A 35 9.54 6.72 14.88
CA THR A 35 10.22 5.59 14.22
C THR A 35 10.67 5.91 12.79
N LYS A 36 10.10 6.95 12.19
CA LYS A 36 10.39 7.43 10.82
C LYS A 36 10.06 8.91 10.70
N ALA A 37 10.72 9.59 9.77
CA ALA A 37 10.49 11.03 9.53
C ALA A 37 9.25 11.29 8.64
N SER A 38 8.81 10.29 7.86
CA SER A 38 7.64 10.42 6.99
C SER A 38 6.85 9.12 6.92
N ASP A 39 5.54 9.24 6.75
CA ASP A 39 4.59 8.16 6.51
C ASP A 39 3.58 8.56 5.44
N VAL A 40 3.13 7.61 4.63
CA VAL A 40 2.08 7.85 3.64
C VAL A 40 0.96 6.86 3.92
N ARG A 41 -0.25 7.38 4.10
CA ARG A 41 -1.45 6.61 4.36
C ARG A 41 -2.50 6.92 3.31
N SER A 42 -3.14 5.88 2.82
CA SER A 42 -4.24 6.01 1.85
C SER A 42 -5.48 5.37 2.43
N TYR A 43 -6.56 6.12 2.43
CA TYR A 43 -7.85 5.71 2.98
C TYR A 43 -8.93 5.87 1.92
N VAL A 44 -9.83 4.90 1.87
CA VAL A 44 -11.03 5.05 1.04
C VAL A 44 -11.96 6.06 1.73
N ALA A 45 -12.44 7.06 0.99
CA ALA A 45 -13.30 8.13 1.50
C ALA A 45 -14.75 7.63 1.69
N THR A 46 -14.94 6.76 2.69
CA THR A 46 -16.24 6.12 3.01
C THR A 46 -17.04 6.86 4.09
N GLY A 47 -16.41 7.78 4.81
CA GLY A 47 -17.00 8.42 6.00
C GLY A 47 -16.74 7.66 7.30
N ASP A 48 -15.94 6.61 7.26
CA ASP A 48 -15.53 5.87 8.46
C ASP A 48 -14.50 6.65 9.27
N ILE A 49 -14.49 6.40 10.58
CA ILE A 49 -13.45 6.87 11.49
C ILE A 49 -12.44 5.73 11.67
N VAL A 50 -11.21 5.94 11.20
CA VAL A 50 -10.17 4.91 11.20
C VAL A 50 -9.05 5.26 12.17
N PRO A 51 -8.69 4.37 13.12
CA PRO A 51 -7.59 4.63 14.05
C PRO A 51 -6.23 4.65 13.33
N LEU A 52 -5.36 5.53 13.77
CA LEU A 52 -3.97 5.64 13.34
C LEU A 52 -3.07 5.84 14.55
N ASP A 53 -2.23 4.86 14.83
CA ASP A 53 -1.19 4.96 15.84
C ASP A 53 0.11 5.49 15.22
N VAL A 54 0.63 6.59 15.75
CA VAL A 54 1.90 7.19 15.34
C VAL A 54 3.00 6.73 16.28
N PRO A 55 3.86 5.79 15.87
CA PRO A 55 4.77 5.13 16.81
C PRO A 55 5.95 6.02 17.19
N ILE A 56 6.27 5.99 18.47
CA ILE A 56 7.46 6.57 19.08
C ILE A 56 8.29 5.43 19.65
N THR A 57 9.60 5.50 19.50
CA THR A 57 10.54 4.50 20.02
C THR A 57 11.61 5.15 20.89
N LEU A 58 12.10 4.37 21.83
CA LEU A 58 13.25 4.66 22.68
C LEU A 58 14.40 3.77 22.25
N ILE A 59 15.55 4.37 22.03
CA ILE A 59 16.81 3.69 21.71
C ILE A 59 17.94 4.21 22.60
N GLY A 60 19.06 3.53 22.62
CA GLY A 60 20.23 3.91 23.43
C GLY A 60 20.14 3.36 24.87
N GLY A 61 20.63 4.13 25.81
CA GLY A 61 20.76 3.69 27.20
C GLY A 61 21.94 2.74 27.43
N GLN A 62 22.12 2.30 28.65
CA GLN A 62 23.18 1.37 29.04
C GLN A 62 22.82 -0.06 28.60
N GLN A 63 23.63 -0.65 27.74
CA GLN A 63 23.54 -2.06 27.36
C GLN A 63 22.14 -2.51 26.83
N GLY A 64 21.37 -1.58 26.23
CA GLY A 64 20.02 -1.89 25.72
C GLY A 64 18.97 -2.08 26.82
N GLN A 65 19.23 -1.60 28.01
CA GLN A 65 18.24 -1.60 29.09
C GLN A 65 17.09 -0.63 28.77
N THR A 66 15.93 -0.93 29.29
CA THR A 66 14.75 -0.04 29.22
C THR A 66 14.85 1.00 30.35
N VAL A 67 14.09 2.09 30.20
CA VAL A 67 13.97 3.10 31.28
C VAL A 67 13.37 2.50 32.55
N GLY A 68 13.90 2.90 33.69
CA GLY A 68 13.44 2.47 35.02
C GLY A 68 12.24 3.25 35.55
N ASN A 69 11.87 4.36 34.87
CA ASN A 69 10.72 5.21 35.20
C ASN A 69 9.99 5.62 33.94
N ASP A 70 8.75 6.09 34.10
CA ASP A 70 7.97 6.60 32.97
C ASP A 70 8.65 7.82 32.34
N VAL A 71 8.52 7.92 30.99
CA VAL A 71 8.99 9.06 30.21
C VAL A 71 7.79 9.77 29.61
N THR A 72 7.54 11.00 30.03
CA THR A 72 6.46 11.83 29.46
C THR A 72 7.01 12.71 28.36
N MET A 73 6.37 12.66 27.20
CA MET A 73 6.70 13.50 26.03
C MET A 73 5.53 14.41 25.71
N THR A 74 5.83 15.67 25.42
CA THR A 74 4.84 16.60 24.87
C THR A 74 5.02 16.68 23.37
N TYR A 75 3.93 16.65 22.63
CA TYR A 75 3.92 16.81 21.18
C TYR A 75 3.01 17.97 20.76
N THR A 76 3.22 18.49 19.58
CA THR A 76 2.41 19.57 19.00
C THR A 76 2.15 19.30 17.53
N LEU A 77 0.97 19.74 17.07
CA LEU A 77 0.69 19.89 15.64
C LEU A 77 1.46 21.09 15.12
N ALA A 78 2.33 20.89 14.13
CA ALA A 78 3.12 21.97 13.56
C ALA A 78 2.29 22.79 12.56
N ASP A 79 2.61 24.09 12.44
CA ASP A 79 1.98 25.00 11.47
C ASP A 79 2.13 24.56 10.00
N ALA A 80 3.08 23.67 9.73
CA ALA A 80 3.28 23.06 8.41
C ALA A 80 2.24 21.99 8.04
N SER A 81 1.35 21.63 8.96
CA SER A 81 0.24 20.72 8.71
C SER A 81 -0.76 21.38 7.75
N THR A 82 -1.26 20.59 6.80
CA THR A 82 -2.35 21.00 5.92
C THR A 82 -3.68 20.31 6.26
N ALA A 83 -3.60 19.20 7.00
CA ALA A 83 -4.77 18.56 7.62
C ALA A 83 -5.18 19.35 8.86
N VAL A 84 -6.49 19.47 9.08
CA VAL A 84 -7.11 20.25 10.15
C VAL A 84 -7.70 19.31 11.18
N GLU A 85 -7.36 19.51 12.46
CA GLU A 85 -8.00 18.80 13.57
C GLU A 85 -9.49 19.19 13.66
N GLY A 86 -10.34 18.19 13.84
CA GLY A 86 -11.79 18.34 13.81
C GLY A 86 -12.40 18.21 12.41
N ASP A 87 -11.56 18.08 11.36
CA ASP A 87 -11.98 17.89 9.98
C ASP A 87 -11.41 16.55 9.44
N GLU A 88 -10.17 16.51 8.98
CA GLU A 88 -9.57 15.29 8.42
C GLU A 88 -9.08 14.30 9.50
N PHE A 89 -8.77 14.78 10.69
CA PHE A 89 -8.33 13.93 11.80
C PHE A 89 -8.66 14.52 13.16
N ASP A 90 -8.56 13.67 14.22
CA ASP A 90 -8.64 14.09 15.61
C ASP A 90 -7.58 13.40 16.46
N PHE A 91 -7.11 14.08 17.51
CA PHE A 91 -6.38 13.42 18.58
C PHE A 91 -7.33 12.64 19.47
N VAL A 92 -6.98 11.39 19.81
CA VAL A 92 -7.78 10.58 20.75
C VAL A 92 -7.61 11.10 22.18
N ASN A 93 -6.40 11.57 22.52
CA ASN A 93 -6.11 12.12 23.84
C ASN A 93 -6.31 13.64 23.82
N ALA A 94 -7.04 14.15 24.80
CA ALA A 94 -7.26 15.60 24.98
C ALA A 94 -6.00 16.36 25.44
N THR A 95 -4.98 15.62 25.94
CA THR A 95 -3.70 16.19 26.35
C THR A 95 -2.69 16.00 25.23
N SER A 96 -1.88 17.01 24.96
CA SER A 96 -0.76 16.89 23.99
C SER A 96 0.43 16.13 24.59
N GLU A 97 0.15 15.08 25.37
CA GLU A 97 1.15 14.28 26.07
C GLU A 97 1.00 12.80 25.74
N VAL A 98 2.13 12.13 25.66
CA VAL A 98 2.21 10.67 25.52
C VAL A 98 3.23 10.14 26.51
N VAL A 99 2.91 9.02 27.16
CA VAL A 99 3.77 8.38 28.15
C VAL A 99 4.35 7.10 27.56
N LEU A 100 5.66 6.97 27.66
CA LEU A 100 6.36 5.70 27.52
C LEU A 100 6.51 5.12 28.92
N ALA A 101 5.81 4.05 29.20
CA ALA A 101 5.82 3.43 30.52
C ALA A 101 7.17 2.78 30.85
N GLN A 102 7.47 2.68 32.13
CA GLN A 102 8.64 1.96 32.62
C GLN A 102 8.76 0.56 31.99
N GLY A 103 9.94 0.18 31.60
CA GLY A 103 10.26 -1.16 31.10
C GLY A 103 9.86 -1.42 29.65
N VAL A 104 9.28 -0.46 28.92
CA VAL A 104 8.96 -0.59 27.51
C VAL A 104 9.84 0.29 26.63
N THR A 105 9.94 -0.05 25.34
CA THR A 105 10.78 0.68 24.37
C THR A 105 9.98 1.42 23.31
N SER A 106 8.65 1.35 23.35
CA SER A 106 7.80 2.01 22.36
C SER A 106 6.45 2.41 22.97
N THR A 107 5.91 3.48 22.41
CA THR A 107 4.54 3.97 22.64
C THR A 107 4.00 4.56 21.33
N SER A 108 2.78 5.09 21.33
CA SER A 108 2.24 5.76 20.15
C SER A 108 1.38 6.97 20.53
N ILE A 109 1.30 7.94 19.64
CA ILE A 109 0.29 9.00 19.68
C ILE A 109 -0.93 8.47 18.94
N PRO A 110 -2.06 8.23 19.62
CA PRO A 110 -3.26 7.73 18.97
C PRO A 110 -4.02 8.87 18.31
N LEU A 111 -4.30 8.70 17.02
CA LEU A 111 -5.14 9.56 16.21
C LEU A 111 -6.34 8.78 15.67
N VAL A 112 -7.34 9.48 15.21
CA VAL A 112 -8.38 8.96 14.32
C VAL A 112 -8.43 9.78 13.05
N ILE A 113 -8.63 9.12 11.92
CA ILE A 113 -8.75 9.74 10.60
C ILE A 113 -10.21 9.73 10.18
N ASN A 114 -10.74 10.89 9.84
CA ASN A 114 -12.10 11.12 9.36
C ASN A 114 -12.10 10.94 7.84
N THR A 115 -12.24 9.69 7.38
CA THR A 115 -12.04 9.36 5.96
C THR A 115 -13.00 10.04 5.01
N GLY A 116 -14.19 10.42 5.47
CA GLY A 116 -15.21 11.14 4.68
C GLY A 116 -14.82 12.56 4.30
N ASN A 117 -13.86 13.15 5.04
CA ASN A 117 -13.40 14.51 4.81
C ASN A 117 -12.09 14.57 3.99
N LEU A 118 -11.53 13.39 3.65
CA LEU A 118 -10.37 13.33 2.78
C LEU A 118 -10.79 13.56 1.32
N GLU A 119 -10.29 14.63 0.73
CA GLU A 119 -10.43 14.86 -0.69
C GLU A 119 -9.67 13.80 -1.49
N THR A 120 -10.26 13.37 -2.59
CA THR A 120 -9.67 12.32 -3.44
C THR A 120 -8.70 12.91 -4.47
N GLY A 121 -7.67 12.14 -4.83
CA GLY A 121 -6.61 12.57 -5.73
C GLY A 121 -5.31 12.93 -5.01
N ALA A 122 -4.19 12.58 -5.61
CA ALA A 122 -2.88 12.81 -5.01
C ALA A 122 -2.52 14.29 -4.82
N GLU A 123 -3.10 15.16 -5.66
CA GLU A 123 -2.95 16.62 -5.59
C GLU A 123 -3.67 17.24 -4.37
N ASN A 124 -4.65 16.54 -3.82
CA ASN A 124 -5.44 16.96 -2.67
C ASN A 124 -4.97 16.34 -1.34
N ALA A 125 -3.83 15.62 -1.39
CA ALA A 125 -3.28 14.99 -0.21
C ALA A 125 -3.04 16.01 0.92
N LYS A 126 -3.48 15.66 2.12
CA LYS A 126 -3.28 16.46 3.34
C LYS A 126 -2.12 15.93 4.15
N THR A 127 -1.50 16.77 4.95
CA THR A 127 -0.38 16.37 5.80
C THR A 127 -0.65 16.70 7.26
N ILE A 128 -0.39 15.72 8.15
CA ILE A 128 -0.26 15.94 9.58
C ILE A 128 1.23 16.00 9.89
N VAL A 129 1.70 17.08 10.47
CA VAL A 129 3.09 17.24 10.90
C VAL A 129 3.13 17.34 12.41
N LEU A 130 3.74 16.38 13.08
CA LEU A 130 3.86 16.33 14.52
C LEU A 130 5.31 16.56 14.95
N ASP A 131 5.48 17.37 15.99
CA ASP A 131 6.77 17.62 16.64
C ASP A 131 6.73 17.11 18.07
N ILE A 132 7.74 16.37 18.51
CA ILE A 132 8.01 16.13 19.92
C ILE A 132 8.80 17.34 20.41
N THR A 133 8.24 18.10 21.35
CA THR A 133 8.78 19.38 21.79
C THR A 133 9.53 19.29 23.13
N THR A 134 9.05 18.45 24.03
CA THR A 134 9.68 18.27 25.34
C THR A 134 9.69 16.80 25.75
N VAL A 135 10.64 16.45 26.60
CA VAL A 135 10.70 15.15 27.29
C VAL A 135 11.00 15.41 28.78
N VAL A 136 10.24 14.71 29.63
CA VAL A 136 10.42 14.75 31.08
C VAL A 136 10.63 13.31 31.58
N SER A 137 11.73 13.08 32.28
CA SER A 137 12.10 11.79 32.85
C SER A 137 13.08 12.02 34.01
N ASP A 138 13.10 11.11 34.99
CA ASP A 138 14.11 11.06 36.03
C ASP A 138 15.47 10.54 35.51
N GLU A 139 15.48 9.96 34.32
CA GLU A 139 16.68 9.46 33.65
C GLU A 139 17.16 10.42 32.54
N SER A 140 18.39 10.20 32.08
CA SER A 140 18.93 10.98 30.96
C SER A 140 18.29 10.55 29.63
N VAL A 141 17.18 11.19 29.28
CA VAL A 141 16.45 10.99 28.02
C VAL A 141 16.52 12.27 27.20
N VAL A 142 16.85 12.14 25.93
CA VAL A 142 16.92 13.26 24.97
C VAL A 142 16.07 12.99 23.74
N ILE A 143 15.57 14.04 23.08
CA ILE A 143 14.86 13.94 21.82
C ILE A 143 15.87 13.78 20.68
N GLY A 144 15.70 12.76 19.85
CA GLY A 144 16.51 12.54 18.65
C GLY A 144 16.23 13.60 17.60
N THR A 145 17.24 14.42 17.26
CA THR A 145 17.08 15.56 16.33
C THR A 145 16.53 15.17 14.95
N GLN A 146 16.87 14.00 14.44
CA GLN A 146 16.38 13.51 13.13
C GLN A 146 14.97 12.93 13.19
N TYR A 147 14.51 12.58 14.38
CA TYR A 147 13.24 11.90 14.63
C TYR A 147 12.34 12.67 15.60
N SER A 148 12.62 13.95 15.80
CA SER A 148 11.76 14.85 16.59
C SER A 148 10.49 15.24 15.84
N ARG A 149 10.48 15.06 14.51
CA ARG A 149 9.36 15.40 13.61
C ARG A 149 8.98 14.22 12.74
N ILE A 150 7.67 14.05 12.52
CA ILE A 150 7.10 13.16 11.50
C ILE A 150 6.13 13.94 10.61
N THR A 151 6.16 13.66 9.31
CA THR A 151 5.16 14.11 8.35
C THR A 151 4.34 12.92 7.88
N ILE A 152 3.04 12.93 8.13
CA ILE A 152 2.11 11.89 7.72
C ILE A 152 1.27 12.47 6.58
N THR A 153 1.38 11.88 5.39
CA THR A 153 0.58 12.24 4.22
C THR A 153 -0.67 11.38 4.18
N LEU A 154 -1.84 12.02 4.17
CA LEU A 154 -3.15 11.39 4.06
C LEU A 154 -3.65 11.53 2.63
N ASN A 155 -3.88 10.42 1.94
CA ASN A 155 -4.46 10.38 0.61
C ASN A 155 -5.90 9.85 0.70
N GLY A 156 -6.86 10.59 0.20
CA GLY A 156 -8.20 10.11 -0.05
C GLY A 156 -8.23 9.25 -1.32
N LEU A 157 -8.75 8.04 -1.21
CA LEU A 157 -9.04 7.17 -2.34
C LEU A 157 -10.54 7.16 -2.59
N CYS A 158 -10.92 7.17 -3.84
CA CYS A 158 -12.30 6.94 -4.25
C CYS A 158 -12.41 5.58 -4.94
N TYR A 159 -13.54 4.94 -4.80
CA TYR A 159 -13.94 3.79 -5.60
C TYR A 159 -15.43 3.89 -5.94
N SER A 160 -15.83 3.22 -6.98
CA SER A 160 -17.23 3.18 -7.41
C SER A 160 -17.85 1.82 -7.08
N HIS A 161 -19.16 1.79 -6.84
CA HIS A 161 -19.90 0.52 -6.78
C HIS A 161 -20.23 0.10 -8.21
N LEU A 162 -19.44 -0.82 -8.77
CA LEU A 162 -19.58 -1.29 -10.16
C LEU A 162 -20.32 -2.61 -10.27
N GLN A 163 -20.79 -3.16 -9.15
CA GLN A 163 -21.57 -4.42 -9.19
C GLN A 163 -22.91 -4.18 -9.88
N ALA A 164 -23.01 -4.66 -11.10
CA ALA A 164 -24.21 -4.57 -11.93
C ALA A 164 -24.15 -5.52 -13.12
N ILE A 165 -25.25 -5.56 -13.88
CA ILE A 165 -25.32 -6.23 -15.17
C ILE A 165 -25.09 -5.19 -16.26
N TYR A 166 -24.22 -5.49 -17.21
CA TYR A 166 -23.84 -4.62 -18.32
C TYR A 166 -24.11 -5.26 -19.67
N ASN A 167 -24.18 -4.41 -20.70
CA ASN A 167 -24.08 -4.85 -22.08
C ASN A 167 -22.62 -4.66 -22.54
N LEU A 168 -21.86 -5.75 -22.61
CA LEU A 168 -20.46 -5.72 -23.03
C LEU A 168 -20.36 -5.81 -24.55
N THR A 169 -19.57 -4.90 -25.13
CA THR A 169 -19.03 -5.06 -26.49
C THR A 169 -17.51 -5.18 -26.39
N ALA A 170 -16.98 -6.37 -26.65
CA ALA A 170 -15.55 -6.61 -26.70
C ALA A 170 -15.06 -6.52 -28.16
N THR A 171 -14.09 -5.66 -28.43
CA THR A 171 -13.49 -5.48 -29.77
C THR A 171 -12.05 -5.97 -29.74
N ARG A 172 -11.70 -6.88 -30.64
CA ARG A 172 -10.29 -7.23 -30.87
C ARG A 172 -9.61 -6.11 -31.65
N VAL A 173 -8.64 -5.45 -31.03
CA VAL A 173 -8.03 -4.22 -31.55
C VAL A 173 -7.34 -4.41 -32.89
N GLU A 174 -6.64 -5.54 -33.07
CA GLU A 174 -5.89 -5.82 -34.31
C GLU A 174 -6.77 -6.04 -35.56
N THR A 175 -7.96 -6.61 -35.36
CA THR A 175 -8.82 -7.03 -36.50
C THR A 175 -10.11 -6.24 -36.59
N GLY A 176 -10.46 -5.47 -35.54
CA GLY A 176 -11.76 -4.81 -35.47
C GLY A 176 -12.94 -5.76 -35.20
N ALA A 177 -12.69 -7.05 -35.01
CA ALA A 177 -13.75 -8.01 -34.75
C ALA A 177 -14.42 -7.71 -33.39
N THR A 178 -15.76 -7.61 -33.42
CA THR A 178 -16.58 -7.29 -32.24
C THR A 178 -17.37 -8.49 -31.75
N TYR A 179 -17.54 -8.57 -30.43
CA TYR A 179 -18.27 -9.62 -29.73
C TYR A 179 -19.23 -8.96 -28.74
N ALA A 180 -20.52 -9.12 -28.96
CA ALA A 180 -21.54 -8.58 -28.07
C ALA A 180 -21.94 -9.65 -27.03
N LEU A 181 -21.88 -9.28 -25.74
CA LEU A 181 -22.27 -10.09 -24.61
C LEU A 181 -23.28 -9.31 -23.76
N PRO A 182 -24.58 -9.45 -24.05
CA PRO A 182 -25.60 -8.87 -23.18
C PRO A 182 -25.68 -9.66 -21.89
N GLY A 183 -25.91 -8.97 -20.77
CA GLY A 183 -26.01 -9.56 -19.46
C GLY A 183 -24.65 -10.01 -18.89
N GLU A 184 -23.59 -9.29 -19.25
CA GLU A 184 -22.29 -9.42 -18.59
C GLU A 184 -22.39 -8.89 -17.16
N GLU A 185 -22.00 -9.69 -16.19
CA GLU A 185 -22.10 -9.34 -14.79
C GLU A 185 -20.74 -8.96 -14.24
N ILE A 186 -20.70 -7.89 -13.45
CA ILE A 186 -19.55 -7.48 -12.66
C ILE A 186 -19.88 -7.69 -11.19
N PHE A 187 -19.01 -8.41 -10.49
CA PHE A 187 -19.12 -8.71 -9.06
C PHE A 187 -18.11 -7.87 -8.28
N GLU A 188 -18.53 -7.25 -7.20
CA GLU A 188 -17.63 -6.62 -6.24
C GLU A 188 -17.06 -7.69 -5.31
N LEU A 189 -15.73 -7.84 -5.29
CA LEU A 189 -15.03 -8.77 -4.40
C LEU A 189 -14.66 -8.10 -3.07
N SER A 190 -14.29 -6.84 -3.15
CA SER A 190 -14.01 -5.93 -2.04
C SER A 190 -14.05 -4.50 -2.58
N PRO A 191 -14.12 -3.46 -1.73
CA PRO A 191 -14.12 -2.09 -2.19
C PRO A 191 -13.03 -1.79 -3.21
N GLY A 192 -13.42 -1.30 -4.39
CA GLY A 192 -12.52 -0.99 -5.50
C GLY A 192 -11.93 -2.21 -6.24
N THR A 193 -12.39 -3.44 -5.95
CA THR A 193 -11.91 -4.66 -6.62
C THR A 193 -13.08 -5.46 -7.16
N TYR A 194 -13.04 -5.79 -8.43
CA TYR A 194 -14.15 -6.34 -9.19
C TYR A 194 -13.73 -7.55 -10.00
N LEU A 195 -14.68 -8.45 -10.26
CA LEU A 195 -14.55 -9.63 -11.14
C LEU A 195 -15.58 -9.52 -12.24
N THR A 196 -15.18 -9.65 -13.50
CA THR A 196 -16.08 -9.79 -14.64
C THR A 196 -16.59 -11.23 -14.79
N SER A 197 -17.76 -11.43 -15.37
CA SER A 197 -18.29 -12.77 -15.64
C SER A 197 -17.69 -13.42 -16.89
N SER A 198 -16.97 -12.67 -17.72
CA SER A 198 -16.25 -13.19 -18.90
C SER A 198 -14.94 -12.44 -19.17
N THR A 199 -14.08 -13.03 -19.99
CA THR A 199 -12.91 -12.34 -20.56
C THR A 199 -13.24 -12.02 -22.04
N GLY A 200 -14.24 -11.18 -22.27
CA GLY A 200 -14.74 -10.83 -23.59
C GLY A 200 -15.21 -12.08 -24.37
N PRO A 201 -14.60 -12.43 -25.52
CA PRO A 201 -15.00 -13.58 -26.32
C PRO A 201 -14.76 -14.92 -25.61
N TYR A 202 -14.03 -14.95 -24.51
CA TYR A 202 -13.75 -16.16 -23.72
C TYR A 202 -14.70 -16.21 -22.53
N ASN A 203 -15.72 -17.07 -22.58
CA ASN A 203 -16.75 -17.13 -21.57
C ASN A 203 -17.31 -18.56 -21.39
N ALA A 204 -18.01 -18.78 -20.27
CA ALA A 204 -18.61 -20.08 -19.96
C ALA A 204 -19.83 -20.42 -20.81
N ARG A 205 -20.41 -19.45 -21.49
CA ARG A 205 -21.68 -19.63 -22.23
C ARG A 205 -21.47 -20.19 -23.63
N GLY A 206 -20.22 -20.46 -24.03
CA GLY A 206 -19.92 -20.96 -25.40
C GLY A 206 -20.33 -19.99 -26.48
N LEU A 207 -20.39 -18.71 -26.13
CA LEU A 207 -20.84 -17.72 -27.06
C LEU A 207 -19.81 -17.47 -28.11
N ILE A 208 -20.35 -17.42 -29.29
CA ILE A 208 -19.81 -16.64 -30.35
C ILE A 208 -19.00 -17.52 -31.25
N SER A 209 -19.37 -17.47 -32.46
CA SER A 209 -18.87 -18.18 -33.63
C SER A 209 -17.36 -18.31 -33.78
N ALA A 210 -16.58 -17.78 -32.84
CA ALA A 210 -15.12 -17.89 -32.78
C ALA A 210 -14.60 -17.89 -31.33
N GLY A 211 -15.47 -17.87 -30.34
CA GLY A 211 -15.08 -17.91 -28.92
C GLY A 211 -14.84 -19.34 -28.46
N ALA A 212 -13.79 -19.55 -27.70
CA ALA A 212 -13.60 -20.80 -27.00
C ALA A 212 -14.46 -20.80 -25.73
N GLN A 213 -15.29 -21.82 -25.59
CA GLN A 213 -15.95 -22.08 -24.32
C GLN A 213 -14.90 -22.44 -23.29
N LEU A 214 -14.82 -21.66 -22.22
CA LEU A 214 -13.92 -21.96 -21.13
C LEU A 214 -14.57 -22.98 -20.16
N ALA A 215 -13.82 -23.99 -19.80
CA ALA A 215 -14.23 -24.98 -18.81
C ALA A 215 -14.00 -24.45 -17.39
N SER A 216 -14.45 -23.24 -17.10
CA SER A 216 -14.32 -22.58 -15.80
C SER A 216 -15.65 -22.02 -15.35
N SER A 217 -15.91 -22.10 -14.04
CA SER A 217 -17.05 -21.44 -13.42
C SER A 217 -16.89 -19.94 -13.29
N THR A 218 -15.66 -19.43 -13.40
CA THR A 218 -15.30 -18.01 -13.29
C THR A 218 -14.44 -17.57 -14.47
N PRO A 219 -15.00 -17.45 -15.69
CA PRO A 219 -14.23 -17.16 -16.90
C PRO A 219 -13.80 -15.70 -17.04
N GLY A 220 -14.10 -14.87 -16.06
CA GLY A 220 -13.75 -13.45 -16.04
C GLY A 220 -12.32 -13.16 -15.58
N PHE A 221 -12.07 -11.89 -15.41
CA PHE A 221 -10.82 -11.37 -14.86
C PHE A 221 -11.10 -10.36 -13.74
N VAL A 222 -10.14 -10.26 -12.82
CA VAL A 222 -10.17 -9.31 -11.70
C VAL A 222 -9.53 -8.00 -12.15
N PHE A 223 -10.15 -6.88 -11.82
CA PHE A 223 -9.60 -5.55 -12.00
C PHE A 223 -9.86 -4.68 -10.77
N SER A 224 -9.09 -3.60 -10.63
CA SER A 224 -9.31 -2.59 -9.60
C SER A 224 -9.77 -1.29 -10.25
N GLU A 225 -10.64 -0.54 -9.59
CA GLU A 225 -11.01 0.82 -9.94
C GLU A 225 -10.77 1.73 -8.75
N VAL A 226 -10.02 2.81 -9.00
CA VAL A 226 -9.77 3.86 -8.01
C VAL A 226 -9.85 5.21 -8.74
N CYS A 227 -10.75 6.08 -8.31
CA CYS A 227 -10.94 7.41 -8.88
C CYS A 227 -11.14 7.40 -10.41
N ASN A 228 -12.01 6.53 -10.88
CA ASN A 228 -12.31 6.29 -12.29
C ASN A 228 -11.17 5.68 -13.12
N VAL A 229 -10.02 5.40 -12.51
CA VAL A 229 -8.90 4.72 -13.17
C VAL A 229 -9.03 3.21 -12.94
N ILE A 230 -9.10 2.47 -14.03
CA ILE A 230 -9.19 1.01 -14.01
C ILE A 230 -7.79 0.42 -14.26
N THR A 231 -7.38 -0.49 -13.39
CA THR A 231 -6.11 -1.22 -13.49
C THR A 231 -6.32 -2.73 -13.47
N LEU A 232 -5.57 -3.43 -14.30
CA LEU A 232 -5.62 -4.88 -14.42
C LEU A 232 -4.27 -5.49 -14.06
N GLN A 233 -4.25 -6.31 -13.03
CA GLN A 233 -3.04 -7.08 -12.71
C GLN A 233 -2.93 -8.31 -13.59
N THR A 234 -1.70 -8.72 -13.89
CA THR A 234 -1.44 -9.97 -14.61
C THR A 234 -2.02 -11.15 -13.86
N GLN A 235 -2.85 -11.93 -14.52
CA GLN A 235 -3.54 -13.09 -13.96
C GLN A 235 -3.74 -14.19 -14.99
N GLN A 236 -4.01 -15.40 -14.54
CA GLN A 236 -4.34 -16.50 -15.43
C GLN A 236 -5.71 -16.30 -16.05
N LEU A 237 -5.85 -16.63 -17.33
CA LEU A 237 -7.14 -16.64 -18.01
C LEU A 237 -8.10 -17.59 -17.28
N ALA A 238 -9.22 -17.06 -16.85
CA ALA A 238 -10.24 -17.78 -16.07
C ALA A 238 -9.67 -18.46 -14.81
N GLY A 239 -8.53 -18.02 -14.29
CA GLY A 239 -7.88 -18.57 -13.10
C GLY A 239 -7.28 -19.98 -13.24
N VAL A 240 -7.40 -20.62 -14.40
CA VAL A 240 -7.03 -22.05 -14.60
C VAL A 240 -6.19 -22.32 -15.84
N TYR A 241 -6.20 -21.45 -16.82
CA TYR A 241 -5.44 -21.65 -18.06
C TYR A 241 -4.01 -21.10 -17.94
N SER A 242 -3.07 -21.69 -18.67
CA SER A 242 -1.68 -21.18 -18.75
C SER A 242 -1.57 -19.86 -19.52
N ASN A 243 -2.60 -19.51 -20.27
CA ASN A 243 -2.74 -18.19 -20.88
C ASN A 243 -2.89 -17.13 -19.80
N ILE A 244 -2.32 -15.95 -20.02
CA ILE A 244 -2.46 -14.84 -19.09
C ILE A 244 -3.33 -13.73 -19.66
N VAL A 245 -3.99 -13.01 -18.74
CA VAL A 245 -4.68 -11.75 -19.00
C VAL A 245 -3.87 -10.66 -18.34
N THR A 246 -3.57 -9.60 -19.09
CA THR A 246 -2.83 -8.43 -18.59
C THR A 246 -3.53 -7.16 -19.04
N GLN A 247 -3.21 -6.05 -18.38
CA GLN A 247 -3.52 -4.75 -18.96
C GLN A 247 -2.80 -4.62 -20.31
N SER A 248 -3.46 -4.08 -21.33
CA SER A 248 -2.84 -3.90 -22.64
C SER A 248 -1.72 -2.88 -22.55
N SER A 249 -0.51 -3.26 -22.96
CA SER A 249 0.67 -2.38 -22.93
C SER A 249 0.55 -1.19 -23.88
N ALA A 250 -0.21 -1.34 -24.97
CA ALA A 250 -0.41 -0.30 -25.97
C ALA A 250 -1.47 0.74 -25.55
N GLN A 251 -2.32 0.43 -24.56
CA GLN A 251 -3.54 1.20 -24.29
C GLN A 251 -3.87 1.29 -22.79
N ALA A 252 -2.89 1.06 -21.91
CA ALA A 252 -3.09 1.08 -20.47
C ALA A 252 -3.75 2.37 -19.93
N ALA A 253 -3.54 3.49 -20.61
CA ALA A 253 -4.11 4.78 -20.23
C ALA A 253 -5.60 4.94 -20.58
N ASN A 254 -6.19 3.98 -21.32
CA ASN A 254 -7.56 4.09 -21.81
C ASN A 254 -8.58 3.24 -21.02
N SER A 255 -8.16 2.61 -19.93
CA SER A 255 -9.08 1.89 -19.04
C SER A 255 -9.61 2.85 -17.99
N PHE A 256 -10.89 3.17 -18.07
CA PHE A 256 -11.53 4.15 -17.19
C PHE A 256 -13.03 3.87 -17.00
N LYS A 257 -13.59 4.48 -15.97
CA LYS A 257 -15.03 4.59 -15.73
C LYS A 257 -15.48 5.99 -16.13
N ALA A 258 -16.49 6.05 -16.99
CA ALA A 258 -17.14 7.30 -17.35
C ALA A 258 -18.11 7.80 -16.26
N GLU A 259 -18.44 9.08 -16.25
CA GLU A 259 -19.36 9.69 -15.26
C GLU A 259 -20.76 9.05 -15.26
N ASN A 260 -21.22 8.56 -16.41
CA ASN A 260 -22.50 7.85 -16.54
C ASN A 260 -22.47 6.39 -16.04
N GLY A 261 -21.34 5.92 -15.54
CA GLY A 261 -21.17 4.56 -15.03
C GLY A 261 -20.71 3.53 -16.08
N ASP A 262 -20.58 3.92 -17.35
CA ASP A 262 -20.03 3.05 -18.38
C ASP A 262 -18.53 2.82 -18.15
N LEU A 263 -18.06 1.60 -18.49
CA LEU A 263 -16.66 1.25 -18.32
C LEU A 263 -16.02 0.99 -19.68
N THR A 264 -14.79 1.42 -19.83
CA THR A 264 -13.88 0.97 -20.89
C THR A 264 -12.70 0.25 -20.23
N ILE A 265 -12.49 -1.02 -20.58
CA ILE A 265 -11.39 -1.82 -20.06
C ILE A 265 -10.56 -2.34 -21.24
N GLU A 266 -9.29 -1.96 -21.28
CA GLU A 266 -8.36 -2.43 -22.30
C GLU A 266 -7.43 -3.48 -21.70
N TYR A 267 -7.49 -4.68 -22.24
CA TYR A 267 -6.76 -5.84 -21.76
C TYR A 267 -6.19 -6.65 -22.91
N SER A 268 -5.21 -7.48 -22.60
CA SER A 268 -4.62 -8.42 -23.56
C SER A 268 -4.74 -9.84 -23.05
N VAL A 269 -5.05 -10.77 -23.94
CA VAL A 269 -4.97 -12.21 -23.69
C VAL A 269 -3.76 -12.75 -24.46
N TRP A 270 -2.88 -13.46 -23.74
CA TRP A 270 -1.65 -14.00 -24.31
C TRP A 270 -1.80 -15.49 -24.67
N PHE A 271 -1.33 -15.86 -25.84
CA PHE A 271 -1.41 -17.20 -26.40
C PHE A 271 -0.02 -17.75 -26.73
N THR A 272 0.02 -19.03 -27.11
CA THR A 272 1.23 -19.73 -27.56
C THR A 272 2.37 -19.58 -26.51
N GLY A 273 2.12 -20.06 -25.28
CA GLY A 273 3.09 -19.95 -24.20
C GLY A 273 3.38 -18.50 -23.79
N ASN A 274 2.36 -17.64 -23.88
CA ASN A 274 2.43 -16.21 -23.55
C ASN A 274 3.40 -15.41 -24.44
N THR A 275 3.52 -15.78 -25.72
CA THR A 275 4.35 -15.07 -26.72
C THR A 275 3.53 -14.28 -27.74
N VAL A 276 2.22 -14.57 -27.88
CA VAL A 276 1.33 -13.89 -28.81
C VAL A 276 0.29 -13.10 -28.03
N GLU A 277 0.42 -11.79 -28.07
CA GLU A 277 -0.54 -10.86 -27.48
C GLU A 277 -1.74 -10.68 -28.36
N ARG A 278 -2.94 -10.68 -27.80
CA ARG A 278 -4.19 -10.29 -28.46
C ARG A 278 -4.87 -9.22 -27.62
N PRO A 279 -4.77 -7.95 -28.05
CA PRO A 279 -5.38 -6.84 -27.34
C PRO A 279 -6.87 -6.74 -27.63
N TYR A 280 -7.64 -6.47 -26.58
CA TYR A 280 -9.08 -6.24 -26.60
C TYR A 280 -9.44 -4.93 -25.92
N ARG A 281 -10.52 -4.30 -26.42
CA ARG A 281 -11.22 -3.22 -25.76
C ARG A 281 -12.62 -3.72 -25.39
N GLY A 282 -12.91 -3.79 -24.11
CA GLY A 282 -14.25 -4.05 -23.57
C GLY A 282 -14.94 -2.73 -23.23
N VAL A 283 -16.12 -2.49 -23.83
CA VAL A 283 -16.99 -1.37 -23.46
C VAL A 283 -18.22 -1.96 -22.77
N TYR A 284 -18.41 -1.63 -21.52
CA TYR A 284 -19.48 -2.07 -20.67
C TYR A 284 -20.47 -0.92 -20.49
N ILE A 285 -21.66 -1.08 -21.04
CA ILE A 285 -22.71 -0.07 -20.96
C ILE A 285 -23.73 -0.52 -19.94
N HIS A 286 -24.00 0.35 -18.97
CA HIS A 286 -25.06 0.11 -17.98
C HIS A 286 -26.42 0.18 -18.70
N PRO A 287 -27.31 -0.82 -18.51
CA PRO A 287 -28.61 -0.86 -19.18
C PRO A 287 -29.57 0.22 -18.74
#